data_c1d6aa70ad80670011ebcfc111c40bdc
#
_entry.id   c1d6aa70ad80670011ebcfc111c40bdc
#
_cell.length_a   1.000
_cell.length_b   1.000
_cell.length_c   1.000
_cell.angle_alpha   90.00
_cell.angle_beta   90.00
_cell.angle_gamma   90.00
#
_symmetry.space_group_name_H-M   'P 1'
#
loop_
_entity.id
_entity.type
_entity.pdbx_description
1 polymer ?
#
loop_
_entity_poly.entity_id
_entity_poly.type
_entity_poly.pdbx_seq_one_letter_code
_entity_poly.pdbx_strand_id
1 'polypeptide(L)'
;MKGSAALLGRYGVVAALLLLVLFGAARYDNFLGAFNVLTVLRYNAMFALVSLGMCFVIMTGGIDLSVGAVAALGSVASALASPLGWAPGLLAGLGAGLLAGLLNGAVIVRGGIAPFIATLATMLAAGGCALLLAGGQSVSVSYDTAFTEIGQGDWLGLPWPAWIAGAAYLLGSLVLNLTSFGRTVLAVGGGEDAARLMGLPVDRVKLLVYAASGALAGLAGVILASQFGAGQPIEGVGWELFAIAAVVVGGTLLTGGEGSVGTTLAGVLLLGLIFNVLNFENGQGWISLSAYWQSVIRGLFLLGVVVLQAKLARRGDARTA
;
A
#
# COMPACT_ATOMS: atom_id res chain seq x y z
N MET A 1 6.49 -21.34 -26.35
CA MET A 1 5.21 -20.74 -25.92
C MET A 1 5.09 -20.55 -24.40
N LYS A 2 5.98 -21.13 -23.54
CA LYS A 2 5.96 -20.88 -22.07
C LYS A 2 6.39 -19.44 -21.68
N GLY A 3 7.21 -18.77 -22.51
CA GLY A 3 7.68 -17.41 -22.23
C GLY A 3 6.63 -16.29 -22.45
N SER A 4 5.71 -16.45 -23.41
CA SER A 4 4.74 -15.40 -23.73
C SER A 4 3.58 -15.30 -22.72
N ALA A 5 3.14 -16.40 -22.14
CA ALA A 5 2.09 -16.39 -21.13
C ALA A 5 2.59 -15.82 -19.78
N ALA A 6 3.84 -16.14 -19.40
CA ALA A 6 4.47 -15.57 -18.22
C ALA A 6 4.77 -14.06 -18.38
N LEU A 7 5.19 -13.65 -19.59
CA LEU A 7 5.37 -12.24 -19.93
C LEU A 7 4.04 -11.47 -19.92
N LEU A 8 2.95 -12.03 -20.46
CA LEU A 8 1.63 -11.40 -20.40
C LEU A 8 1.12 -11.26 -18.96
N GLY A 9 1.35 -12.25 -18.09
CA GLY A 9 1.01 -12.16 -16.66
C GLY A 9 1.78 -11.04 -15.95
N ARG A 10 3.05 -10.89 -16.25
CA ARG A 10 3.95 -9.93 -15.58
C ARG A 10 3.79 -8.49 -16.09
N TYR A 11 3.55 -8.32 -17.39
CA TYR A 11 3.43 -6.99 -18.02
C TYR A 11 2.00 -6.60 -18.36
N GLY A 12 1.02 -7.48 -18.14
CA GLY A 12 -0.39 -7.20 -18.38
C GLY A 12 -0.92 -5.98 -17.62
N VAL A 13 -0.48 -5.78 -16.37
CA VAL A 13 -0.83 -4.61 -15.57
C VAL A 13 -0.25 -3.31 -16.17
N VAL A 14 0.97 -3.35 -16.69
CA VAL A 14 1.60 -2.19 -17.34
C VAL A 14 0.87 -1.84 -18.64
N ALA A 15 0.51 -2.86 -19.44
CA ALA A 15 -0.29 -2.65 -20.64
C ALA A 15 -1.68 -2.07 -20.32
N ALA A 16 -2.35 -2.59 -19.29
CA ALA A 16 -3.63 -2.05 -18.82
C ALA A 16 -3.52 -0.60 -18.35
N LEU A 17 -2.45 -0.27 -17.59
CA LEU A 17 -2.15 1.08 -17.16
C LEU A 17 -1.97 2.04 -18.35
N LEU A 18 -1.17 1.64 -19.33
CA LEU A 18 -0.95 2.46 -20.54
C LEU A 18 -2.24 2.65 -21.35
N LEU A 19 -3.04 1.59 -21.51
CA LEU A 19 -4.33 1.69 -22.20
C LEU A 19 -5.29 2.64 -21.45
N LEU A 20 -5.32 2.60 -20.12
CA LEU A 20 -6.16 3.49 -19.33
C LEU A 20 -5.68 4.96 -19.44
N VAL A 21 -4.36 5.20 -19.44
CA VAL A 21 -3.80 6.54 -19.68
C VAL A 21 -4.19 7.06 -21.07
N LEU A 22 -4.05 6.23 -22.10
CA LEU A 22 -4.43 6.61 -23.47
C LEU A 22 -5.93 6.88 -23.60
N PHE A 23 -6.76 6.04 -22.96
CA PHE A 23 -8.20 6.25 -22.90
C PHE A 23 -8.54 7.58 -22.24
N GLY A 24 -7.98 7.85 -21.05
CA GLY A 24 -8.22 9.09 -20.33
C GLY A 24 -7.76 10.32 -21.11
N ALA A 25 -6.58 10.25 -21.74
CA ALA A 25 -6.05 11.34 -22.57
C ALA A 25 -6.90 11.62 -23.82
N ALA A 26 -7.50 10.58 -24.41
CA ALA A 26 -8.37 10.72 -25.59
C ALA A 26 -9.79 11.18 -25.24
N ARG A 27 -10.27 10.90 -24.01
CA ARG A 27 -11.67 11.11 -23.60
C ARG A 27 -11.90 12.38 -22.81
N TYR A 28 -10.90 12.85 -22.04
CA TYR A 28 -11.08 13.96 -21.12
C TYR A 28 -10.09 15.07 -21.39
N ASP A 29 -10.59 16.31 -21.46
CA ASP A 29 -9.76 17.50 -21.52
C ASP A 29 -8.93 17.63 -20.25
N ASN A 30 -7.67 18.03 -20.41
CA ASN A 30 -6.72 18.21 -19.30
C ASN A 30 -6.44 16.96 -18.44
N PHE A 31 -6.74 15.75 -18.90
CA PHE A 31 -6.41 14.53 -18.18
C PHE A 31 -4.91 14.38 -17.92
N LEU A 32 -4.07 14.72 -18.89
CA LEU A 32 -2.62 14.81 -18.75
C LEU A 32 -2.13 16.19 -18.31
N GLY A 33 -3.05 17.10 -17.94
CA GLY A 33 -2.68 18.42 -17.42
C GLY A 33 -1.90 18.31 -16.10
N ALA A 34 -0.96 19.24 -15.88
CA ALA A 34 -0.07 19.22 -14.72
C ALA A 34 -0.84 19.08 -13.39
N PHE A 35 -1.93 19.82 -13.22
CA PHE A 35 -2.75 19.74 -12.01
C PHE A 35 -3.26 18.32 -11.73
N ASN A 36 -3.83 17.65 -12.73
CA ASN A 36 -4.36 16.29 -12.54
C ASN A 36 -3.24 15.28 -12.28
N VAL A 37 -2.15 15.33 -13.06
CA VAL A 37 -1.01 14.43 -12.89
C VAL A 37 -0.39 14.58 -11.50
N LEU A 38 -0.13 15.80 -11.04
CA LEU A 38 0.44 16.06 -9.72
C LEU A 38 -0.51 15.63 -8.60
N THR A 39 -1.81 15.84 -8.77
CA THR A 39 -2.85 15.37 -7.83
C THR A 39 -2.85 13.84 -7.74
N VAL A 40 -2.85 13.15 -8.88
CA VAL A 40 -2.79 11.68 -8.92
C VAL A 40 -1.52 11.17 -8.23
N LEU A 41 -0.36 11.76 -8.49
CA LEU A 41 0.89 11.38 -7.86
C LEU A 41 0.87 11.59 -6.34
N ARG A 42 0.34 12.74 -5.90
CA ARG A 42 0.25 13.10 -4.49
C ARG A 42 -0.63 12.13 -3.70
N TYR A 43 -1.86 11.85 -4.20
CA TYR A 43 -2.79 10.96 -3.53
C TYR A 43 -2.36 9.49 -3.59
N ASN A 44 -1.84 9.02 -4.72
CA ASN A 44 -1.43 7.62 -4.85
C ASN A 44 -0.14 7.30 -4.07
N ALA A 45 0.64 8.29 -3.64
CA ALA A 45 1.85 8.07 -2.85
C ALA A 45 1.56 7.34 -1.53
N MET A 46 0.47 7.67 -0.84
CA MET A 46 0.07 7.01 0.41
C MET A 46 -0.27 5.54 0.17
N PHE A 47 -1.10 5.28 -0.84
CA PHE A 47 -1.45 3.91 -1.25
C PHE A 47 -0.24 3.12 -1.76
N ALA A 48 0.70 3.78 -2.43
CA ALA A 48 1.94 3.17 -2.88
C ALA A 48 2.77 2.67 -1.69
N LEU A 49 2.96 3.49 -0.66
CA LEU A 49 3.72 3.10 0.54
C LEU A 49 3.07 1.90 1.25
N VAL A 50 1.76 1.94 1.48
CA VAL A 50 1.03 0.82 2.10
C VAL A 50 1.12 -0.45 1.25
N SER A 51 0.95 -0.31 -0.08
CA SER A 51 1.04 -1.45 -1.01
C SER A 51 2.46 -2.02 -1.10
N LEU A 52 3.50 -1.21 -0.95
CA LEU A 52 4.87 -1.70 -0.90
C LEU A 52 5.10 -2.60 0.33
N GLY A 53 4.64 -2.19 1.51
CA GLY A 53 4.66 -3.01 2.72
C GLY A 53 3.90 -4.33 2.53
N MET A 54 2.66 -4.22 2.05
CA MET A 54 1.81 -5.37 1.75
C MET A 54 2.44 -6.33 0.74
N CYS A 55 3.16 -5.83 -0.27
CA CYS A 55 3.86 -6.63 -1.27
C CYS A 55 4.88 -7.58 -0.61
N PHE A 56 5.71 -7.07 0.30
CA PHE A 56 6.66 -7.90 1.03
C PHE A 56 5.97 -8.90 1.97
N VAL A 57 4.89 -8.47 2.64
CA VAL A 57 4.09 -9.36 3.50
C VAL A 57 3.49 -10.51 2.69
N ILE A 58 2.85 -10.22 1.56
CA ILE A 58 2.26 -11.25 0.69
C ILE A 58 3.33 -12.16 0.10
N MET A 59 4.50 -11.64 -0.27
CA MET A 59 5.61 -12.46 -0.73
C MET A 59 6.07 -13.50 0.31
N THR A 60 5.88 -13.25 1.62
CA THR A 60 6.14 -14.26 2.67
C THR A 60 4.98 -15.22 2.92
N GLY A 61 3.88 -15.13 2.17
CA GLY A 61 2.66 -15.92 2.38
C GLY A 61 1.75 -15.38 3.48
N GLY A 62 2.01 -14.16 3.99
CA GLY A 62 1.18 -13.49 4.99
C GLY A 62 0.23 -12.45 4.39
N ILE A 63 -0.64 -11.90 5.23
CA ILE A 63 -1.50 -10.74 4.93
C ILE A 63 -1.48 -9.82 6.15
N ASP A 64 -1.37 -8.51 5.92
CA ASP A 64 -1.40 -7.50 6.98
C ASP A 64 -2.67 -6.63 6.84
N LEU A 65 -3.69 -6.97 7.61
CA LEU A 65 -4.94 -6.21 7.62
C LEU A 65 -4.85 -4.90 8.42
N SER A 66 -3.79 -4.72 9.21
CA SER A 66 -3.70 -3.57 10.11
C SER A 66 -3.24 -2.28 9.42
N VAL A 67 -2.72 -2.35 8.20
CA VAL A 67 -2.02 -1.24 7.52
C VAL A 67 -2.84 0.05 7.44
N GLY A 68 -4.15 -0.04 7.20
CA GLY A 68 -5.02 1.13 7.14
C GLY A 68 -5.21 1.78 8.51
N ALA A 69 -5.53 0.98 9.53
CA ALA A 69 -5.67 1.46 10.91
C ALA A 69 -4.35 1.99 11.49
N VAL A 70 -3.22 1.37 11.12
CA VAL A 70 -1.87 1.83 11.49
C VAL A 70 -1.55 3.16 10.81
N ALA A 71 -1.97 3.36 9.55
CA ALA A 71 -1.84 4.65 8.89
C ALA A 71 -2.68 5.73 9.60
N ALA A 72 -3.92 5.42 10.00
CA ALA A 72 -4.75 6.33 10.78
C ALA A 72 -4.10 6.68 12.14
N LEU A 73 -3.56 5.68 12.86
CA LEU A 73 -2.82 5.90 14.11
C LEU A 73 -1.57 6.78 13.88
N GLY A 74 -0.80 6.50 12.82
CA GLY A 74 0.36 7.28 12.41
C GLY A 74 0.00 8.73 12.08
N SER A 75 -1.13 8.93 11.41
CA SER A 75 -1.67 10.26 11.07
C SER A 75 -1.99 11.07 12.33
N VAL A 76 -2.70 10.48 13.30
CA VAL A 76 -3.03 11.13 14.58
C VAL A 76 -1.77 11.41 15.40
N ALA A 77 -0.87 10.43 15.52
CA ALA A 77 0.40 10.60 16.24
C ALA A 77 1.25 11.73 15.65
N SER A 78 1.32 11.81 14.32
CA SER A 78 2.03 12.90 13.62
C SER A 78 1.40 14.26 13.87
N ALA A 79 0.08 14.35 13.81
CA ALA A 79 -0.64 15.60 14.04
C ALA A 79 -0.41 16.12 15.46
N LEU A 80 -0.49 15.25 16.47
CA LEU A 80 -0.23 15.59 17.87
C LEU A 80 1.21 16.07 18.09
N ALA A 81 2.18 15.51 17.37
CA ALA A 81 3.59 15.88 17.49
C ALA A 81 4.00 17.06 16.58
N SER A 82 3.16 17.44 15.61
CA SER A 82 3.46 18.49 14.63
C SER A 82 3.78 19.88 15.22
N PRO A 83 3.24 20.30 16.39
CA PRO A 83 3.62 21.57 17.02
C PRO A 83 5.09 21.60 17.46
N LEU A 84 5.74 20.45 17.65
CA LEU A 84 7.15 20.33 18.01
C LEU A 84 8.07 20.46 16.77
N GLY A 85 7.52 20.48 15.57
CA GLY A 85 8.24 20.58 14.30
C GLY A 85 7.93 19.44 13.32
N TRP A 86 8.44 19.57 12.10
CA TRP A 86 8.23 18.54 11.07
C TRP A 86 8.90 17.20 11.42
N ALA A 87 10.11 17.22 12.00
CA ALA A 87 10.83 16.00 12.32
C ALA A 87 10.19 15.20 13.47
N PRO A 88 9.80 15.80 14.63
CA PRO A 88 8.99 15.12 15.63
C PRO A 88 7.68 14.55 15.07
N GLY A 89 6.96 15.32 14.22
CA GLY A 89 5.74 14.84 13.56
C GLY A 89 6.00 13.60 12.69
N LEU A 90 7.04 13.64 11.86
CA LEU A 90 7.45 12.49 11.04
C LEU A 90 7.82 11.27 11.91
N LEU A 91 8.67 11.48 12.93
CA LEU A 91 9.14 10.39 13.77
C LEU A 91 8.02 9.77 14.61
N ALA A 92 7.04 10.55 15.06
CA ALA A 92 5.90 10.05 15.82
C ALA A 92 5.03 9.12 14.97
N GLY A 93 4.69 9.52 13.74
CA GLY A 93 3.88 8.68 12.87
C GLY A 93 4.61 7.44 12.37
N LEU A 94 5.86 7.60 11.92
CA LEU A 94 6.72 6.48 11.53
C LEU A 94 6.94 5.51 12.69
N GLY A 95 7.21 6.03 13.88
CA GLY A 95 7.44 5.25 15.10
C GLY A 95 6.20 4.47 15.54
N ALA A 96 5.01 5.10 15.51
CA ALA A 96 3.75 4.42 15.80
C ALA A 96 3.52 3.25 14.85
N GLY A 97 3.76 3.45 13.55
CA GLY A 97 3.64 2.41 12.55
C GLY A 97 4.67 1.29 12.75
N LEU A 98 5.93 1.63 12.98
CA LEU A 98 7.00 0.66 13.24
C LEU A 98 6.71 -0.20 14.47
N LEU A 99 6.23 0.40 15.56
CA LEU A 99 5.86 -0.32 16.78
C LEU A 99 4.71 -1.29 16.55
N ALA A 100 3.66 -0.87 15.82
CA ALA A 100 2.55 -1.75 15.45
C ALA A 100 3.02 -2.92 14.59
N GLY A 101 3.88 -2.66 13.59
CA GLY A 101 4.45 -3.70 12.74
C GLY A 101 5.37 -4.67 13.50
N LEU A 102 6.19 -4.18 14.42
CA LEU A 102 7.03 -5.01 15.30
C LEU A 102 6.16 -5.88 16.22
N LEU A 103 5.06 -5.34 16.74
CA LEU A 103 4.10 -6.10 17.53
C LEU A 103 3.48 -7.23 16.71
N ASN A 104 3.00 -6.94 15.50
CA ASN A 104 2.49 -7.95 14.57
C ASN A 104 3.53 -9.06 14.32
N GLY A 105 4.73 -8.67 13.92
CA GLY A 105 5.81 -9.61 13.66
C GLY A 105 6.17 -10.46 14.89
N ALA A 106 6.22 -9.86 16.07
CA ALA A 106 6.52 -10.58 17.31
C ALA A 106 5.42 -11.59 17.70
N VAL A 107 4.15 -11.21 17.59
CA VAL A 107 3.00 -12.06 17.85
C VAL A 107 2.92 -13.23 16.86
N ILE A 108 3.18 -12.97 15.58
CA ILE A 108 3.19 -14.00 14.53
C ILE A 108 4.34 -14.98 14.77
N VAL A 109 5.55 -14.49 15.01
CA VAL A 109 6.75 -15.31 15.09
C VAL A 109 6.85 -16.06 16.42
N ARG A 110 6.71 -15.33 17.55
CA ARG A 110 6.87 -15.92 18.89
C ARG A 110 5.60 -16.57 19.40
N GLY A 111 4.44 -15.99 19.06
CA GLY A 111 3.13 -16.52 19.45
C GLY A 111 2.64 -17.65 18.56
N GLY A 112 3.24 -17.87 17.38
CA GLY A 112 2.77 -18.86 16.40
C GLY A 112 1.36 -18.55 15.87
N ILE A 113 0.91 -17.30 15.99
CA ILE A 113 -0.45 -16.90 15.60
C ILE A 113 -0.48 -16.64 14.10
N ALA A 114 -1.52 -17.11 13.42
CA ALA A 114 -1.70 -16.85 12.00
C ALA A 114 -1.69 -15.35 11.69
N PRO A 115 -0.98 -14.90 10.64
CA PRO A 115 -0.85 -13.48 10.28
C PRO A 115 -2.18 -12.74 10.21
N PHE A 116 -3.18 -13.33 9.59
CA PHE A 116 -4.51 -12.75 9.46
C PHE A 116 -5.14 -12.43 10.82
N ILE A 117 -5.03 -13.34 11.81
CA ILE A 117 -5.61 -13.14 13.15
C ILE A 117 -4.85 -12.07 13.92
N ALA A 118 -3.52 -12.11 13.89
CA ALA A 118 -2.68 -11.13 14.57
C ALA A 118 -2.92 -9.72 14.05
N THR A 119 -2.92 -9.54 12.73
CA THR A 119 -3.09 -8.23 12.10
C THR A 119 -4.51 -7.70 12.19
N LEU A 120 -5.53 -8.57 12.20
CA LEU A 120 -6.92 -8.19 12.48
C LEU A 120 -7.07 -7.63 13.91
N ALA A 121 -6.46 -8.29 14.90
CA ALA A 121 -6.46 -7.79 16.27
C ALA A 121 -5.75 -6.43 16.37
N THR A 122 -4.60 -6.27 15.71
CA THR A 122 -3.88 -5.00 15.66
C THR A 122 -4.66 -3.92 14.91
N MET A 123 -5.39 -4.27 13.86
CA MET A 123 -6.28 -3.33 13.15
C MET A 123 -7.30 -2.71 14.11
N LEU A 124 -7.98 -3.53 14.90
CA LEU A 124 -8.96 -3.05 15.88
C LEU A 124 -8.29 -2.22 16.99
N ALA A 125 -7.15 -2.69 17.50
CA ALA A 125 -6.41 -1.98 18.54
C ALA A 125 -5.86 -0.63 18.05
N ALA A 126 -5.22 -0.59 16.87
CA ALA A 126 -4.67 0.63 16.30
C ALA A 126 -5.76 1.65 15.97
N GLY A 127 -6.89 1.20 15.40
CA GLY A 127 -8.05 2.05 15.15
C GLY A 127 -8.64 2.62 16.44
N GLY A 128 -8.79 1.79 17.48
CA GLY A 128 -9.22 2.22 18.81
C GLY A 128 -8.27 3.23 19.43
N CYS A 129 -6.94 2.99 19.36
CA CYS A 129 -5.93 3.92 19.84
C CYS A 129 -5.96 5.26 19.07
N ALA A 130 -6.14 5.23 17.76
CA ALA A 130 -6.26 6.45 16.96
C ALA A 130 -7.44 7.30 17.42
N LEU A 131 -8.62 6.68 17.62
CA LEU A 131 -9.81 7.37 18.12
C LEU A 131 -9.64 7.92 19.55
N LEU A 132 -9.03 7.13 20.46
CA LEU A 132 -8.78 7.55 21.83
C LEU A 132 -7.82 8.76 21.89
N LEU A 133 -6.71 8.71 21.14
CA LEU A 133 -5.73 9.79 21.08
C LEU A 133 -6.31 11.07 20.45
N ALA A 134 -7.19 10.90 19.49
CA ALA A 134 -7.85 11.98 18.78
C ALA A 134 -9.11 12.54 19.50
N GLY A 135 -9.55 11.93 20.61
CA GLY A 135 -10.80 12.31 21.27
C GLY A 135 -12.03 12.12 20.37
N GLY A 136 -11.98 11.17 19.44
CA GLY A 136 -13.06 10.87 18.50
C GLY A 136 -13.22 11.89 17.35
N GLN A 137 -12.29 12.85 17.20
CA GLN A 137 -12.34 13.91 16.18
C GLN A 137 -11.02 13.98 15.41
N SER A 138 -11.00 14.72 14.28
CA SER A 138 -9.75 15.01 13.57
C SER A 138 -8.88 15.94 14.42
N VAL A 139 -7.57 15.70 14.44
CA VAL A 139 -6.58 16.49 15.19
C VAL A 139 -5.87 17.44 14.23
N SER A 140 -6.07 18.75 14.36
CA SER A 140 -5.41 19.74 13.50
C SER A 140 -3.89 19.66 13.66
N VAL A 141 -3.15 19.76 12.55
CA VAL A 141 -1.70 19.90 12.57
C VAL A 141 -1.31 21.35 12.86
N SER A 142 -0.07 21.58 13.28
CA SER A 142 0.47 22.94 13.38
C SER A 142 0.83 23.46 11.99
N TYR A 143 0.37 24.66 11.68
CA TYR A 143 0.74 25.41 10.48
C TYR A 143 1.93 26.35 10.71
N ASP A 144 2.38 26.50 11.97
CA ASP A 144 3.55 27.31 12.32
C ASP A 144 4.86 26.57 12.10
N THR A 145 4.79 25.28 11.76
CA THR A 145 5.94 24.43 11.47
C THR A 145 5.91 24.00 9.99
N ALA A 146 7.07 23.58 9.47
CA ALA A 146 7.16 23.04 8.11
C ALA A 146 6.55 21.62 7.96
N PHE A 147 5.71 21.16 8.89
CA PHE A 147 5.13 19.82 8.84
C PHE A 147 4.23 19.61 7.61
N THR A 148 3.45 20.63 7.25
CA THR A 148 2.55 20.57 6.09
C THR A 148 3.29 20.46 4.75
N GLU A 149 4.55 20.86 4.68
CA GLU A 149 5.38 20.73 3.48
C GLU A 149 5.59 19.25 3.07
N ILE A 150 5.57 18.31 4.03
CA ILE A 150 5.74 16.87 3.72
C ILE A 150 4.65 16.37 2.76
N GLY A 151 3.40 16.82 2.93
CA GLY A 151 2.26 16.39 2.11
C GLY A 151 1.86 17.38 1.03
N GLN A 152 2.02 18.69 1.29
CA GLN A 152 1.54 19.76 0.41
C GLN A 152 2.65 20.39 -0.45
N GLY A 153 3.91 20.33 0.01
CA GLY A 153 5.04 20.94 -0.70
C GLY A 153 5.44 20.18 -1.96
N ASP A 154 6.14 20.90 -2.84
CA ASP A 154 6.67 20.38 -4.10
C ASP A 154 8.18 20.63 -4.18
N TRP A 155 8.90 19.72 -4.81
CA TRP A 155 10.33 19.84 -5.10
C TRP A 155 10.60 19.43 -6.54
N LEU A 156 11.32 20.28 -7.28
CA LEU A 156 11.59 20.11 -8.71
C LEU A 156 10.30 19.89 -9.55
N GLY A 157 9.20 20.51 -9.17
CA GLY A 157 7.92 20.40 -9.88
C GLY A 157 7.14 19.10 -9.60
N LEU A 158 7.58 18.27 -8.64
CA LEU A 158 6.88 17.07 -8.21
C LEU A 158 6.55 17.15 -6.71
N PRO A 159 5.40 16.60 -6.27
CA PRO A 159 5.03 16.58 -4.86
C PRO A 159 6.01 15.77 -4.01
N TRP A 160 6.34 16.25 -2.81
CA TRP A 160 7.15 15.49 -1.85
C TRP A 160 6.65 14.06 -1.61
N PRO A 161 5.33 13.80 -1.49
CA PRO A 161 4.82 12.43 -1.38
C PRO A 161 5.27 11.51 -2.51
N ALA A 162 5.32 12.02 -3.75
CA ALA A 162 5.77 11.23 -4.91
C ALA A 162 7.26 10.88 -4.82
N TRP A 163 8.11 11.81 -4.35
CA TRP A 163 9.52 11.54 -4.11
C TRP A 163 9.73 10.51 -3.01
N ILE A 164 8.99 10.62 -1.91
CA ILE A 164 9.04 9.67 -0.79
C ILE A 164 8.63 8.27 -1.25
N ALA A 165 7.51 8.15 -1.96
CA ALA A 165 7.05 6.88 -2.51
C ALA A 165 8.04 6.33 -3.54
N GLY A 166 8.54 7.15 -4.46
CA GLY A 166 9.55 6.76 -5.45
C GLY A 166 10.83 6.23 -4.81
N ALA A 167 11.34 6.92 -3.80
CA ALA A 167 12.50 6.46 -3.04
C ALA A 167 12.24 5.14 -2.30
N ALA A 168 11.06 4.98 -1.67
CA ALA A 168 10.68 3.75 -1.01
C ALA A 168 10.60 2.56 -1.99
N TYR A 169 10.02 2.76 -3.18
CA TYR A 169 9.95 1.73 -4.22
C TYR A 169 11.32 1.39 -4.80
N LEU A 170 12.19 2.39 -4.98
CA LEU A 170 13.58 2.15 -5.39
C LEU A 170 14.30 1.29 -4.36
N LEU A 171 14.25 1.69 -3.08
CA LEU A 171 14.85 0.93 -1.99
C LEU A 171 14.25 -0.47 -1.87
N GLY A 172 12.93 -0.61 -1.94
CA GLY A 172 12.25 -1.90 -1.92
C GLY A 172 12.69 -2.80 -3.08
N SER A 173 12.84 -2.23 -4.28
CA SER A 173 13.35 -2.97 -5.45
C SER A 173 14.80 -3.41 -5.27
N LEU A 174 15.66 -2.54 -4.74
CA LEU A 174 17.06 -2.90 -4.44
C LEU A 174 17.13 -3.99 -3.38
N VAL A 175 16.34 -3.87 -2.30
CA VAL A 175 16.27 -4.87 -1.23
C VAL A 175 15.79 -6.21 -1.77
N LEU A 176 14.71 -6.24 -2.56
CA LEU A 176 14.16 -7.48 -3.10
C LEU A 176 15.12 -8.17 -4.06
N ASN A 177 15.70 -7.42 -5.01
CA ASN A 177 16.42 -8.01 -6.13
C ASN A 177 17.92 -8.20 -5.87
N LEU A 178 18.55 -7.36 -5.02
CA LEU A 178 20.00 -7.34 -4.86
C LEU A 178 20.50 -7.90 -3.52
N THR A 179 19.60 -8.13 -2.53
CA THR A 179 20.03 -8.58 -1.20
C THR A 179 19.71 -10.06 -0.93
N SER A 180 20.40 -10.65 0.04
CA SER A 180 20.05 -11.96 0.58
C SER A 180 18.71 -11.95 1.29
N PHE A 181 18.33 -10.82 1.90
CA PHE A 181 17.03 -10.64 2.54
C PHE A 181 15.88 -10.85 1.55
N GLY A 182 15.93 -10.20 0.38
CA GLY A 182 14.90 -10.36 -0.65
C GLY A 182 14.76 -11.81 -1.14
N ARG A 183 15.90 -12.48 -1.35
CA ARG A 183 15.89 -13.92 -1.71
C ARG A 183 15.26 -14.78 -0.62
N THR A 184 15.54 -14.47 0.66
CA THR A 184 14.96 -15.19 1.79
C THR A 184 13.46 -14.92 1.93
N VAL A 185 12.99 -13.68 1.66
CA VAL A 185 11.55 -13.35 1.62
C VAL A 185 10.81 -14.27 0.64
N LEU A 186 11.34 -14.41 -0.58
CA LEU A 186 10.72 -15.27 -1.61
C LEU A 186 10.83 -16.76 -1.24
N ALA A 187 11.93 -17.19 -0.65
CA ALA A 187 12.10 -18.57 -0.20
C ALA A 187 11.13 -18.94 0.91
N VAL A 188 10.91 -18.05 1.89
CA VAL A 188 9.93 -18.24 2.98
C VAL A 188 8.52 -18.40 2.42
N GLY A 189 8.12 -17.54 1.47
CA GLY A 189 6.80 -17.66 0.85
C GLY A 189 6.63 -18.85 -0.06
N GLY A 190 7.73 -19.34 -0.68
CA GLY A 190 7.70 -20.58 -1.48
C GLY A 190 7.54 -21.85 -0.65
N GLY A 191 7.92 -21.82 0.64
CA GLY A 191 7.77 -22.94 1.57
C GLY A 191 8.49 -22.66 2.88
N GLU A 192 7.73 -22.27 3.91
CA GLU A 192 8.30 -21.87 5.20
C GLU A 192 9.09 -22.99 5.86
N ASP A 193 8.54 -24.21 5.88
CA ASP A 193 9.18 -25.38 6.49
C ASP A 193 10.47 -25.74 5.74
N ALA A 194 10.45 -25.72 4.42
CA ALA A 194 11.62 -25.96 3.60
C ALA A 194 12.70 -24.89 3.84
N ALA A 195 12.31 -23.61 3.95
CA ALA A 195 13.22 -22.52 4.27
C ALA A 195 13.87 -22.71 5.65
N ARG A 196 13.11 -23.14 6.66
CA ARG A 196 13.65 -23.48 8.00
C ARG A 196 14.63 -24.64 7.95
N LEU A 197 14.30 -25.71 7.23
CA LEU A 197 15.20 -26.88 7.06
C LEU A 197 16.50 -26.51 6.34
N MET A 198 16.47 -25.53 5.45
CA MET A 198 17.68 -24.97 4.80
C MET A 198 18.46 -24.01 5.70
N GLY A 199 18.07 -23.79 6.94
CA GLY A 199 18.75 -22.90 7.89
C GLY A 199 18.52 -21.40 7.64
N LEU A 200 17.51 -21.01 6.85
CA LEU A 200 17.21 -19.61 6.61
C LEU A 200 16.57 -18.96 7.86
N PRO A 201 16.87 -17.69 8.15
CA PRO A 201 16.38 -17.00 9.34
C PRO A 201 14.92 -16.53 9.19
N VAL A 202 13.98 -17.48 9.05
CA VAL A 202 12.56 -17.23 8.76
C VAL A 202 11.94 -16.24 9.74
N ASP A 203 12.17 -16.44 11.03
CA ASP A 203 11.57 -15.62 12.09
C ASP A 203 12.02 -14.15 12.01
N ARG A 204 13.32 -13.93 11.74
CA ARG A 204 13.85 -12.57 11.56
C ARG A 204 13.28 -11.90 10.31
N VAL A 205 13.15 -12.66 9.22
CA VAL A 205 12.58 -12.14 7.97
C VAL A 205 11.14 -11.74 8.16
N LYS A 206 10.31 -12.58 8.76
CA LYS A 206 8.91 -12.26 9.06
C LYS A 206 8.81 -11.02 9.97
N LEU A 207 9.56 -10.99 11.07
CA LEU A 207 9.57 -9.83 11.97
C LEU A 207 9.89 -8.52 11.24
N LEU A 208 10.95 -8.51 10.41
CA LEU A 208 11.39 -7.33 9.66
C LEU A 208 10.39 -6.93 8.57
N VAL A 209 9.75 -7.89 7.91
CA VAL A 209 8.73 -7.62 6.88
C VAL A 209 7.52 -6.92 7.49
N TYR A 210 6.99 -7.42 8.63
CA TYR A 210 5.87 -6.75 9.32
C TYR A 210 6.29 -5.41 9.92
N ALA A 211 7.51 -5.28 10.45
CA ALA A 211 8.05 -4.00 10.93
C ALA A 211 8.12 -2.96 9.80
N ALA A 212 8.60 -3.37 8.61
CA ALA A 212 8.66 -2.50 7.44
C ALA A 212 7.26 -2.14 6.93
N SER A 213 6.30 -3.11 6.91
CA SER A 213 4.91 -2.86 6.55
C SER A 213 4.28 -1.80 7.46
N GLY A 214 4.43 -1.95 8.77
CA GLY A 214 3.93 -0.98 9.74
C GLY A 214 4.61 0.38 9.62
N ALA A 215 5.93 0.43 9.42
CA ALA A 215 6.65 1.69 9.22
C ALA A 215 6.18 2.44 7.97
N LEU A 216 5.98 1.73 6.85
CA LEU A 216 5.45 2.31 5.60
C LEU A 216 4.00 2.78 5.76
N ALA A 217 3.17 2.04 6.51
CA ALA A 217 1.82 2.45 6.85
C ALA A 217 1.83 3.71 7.74
N GLY A 218 2.70 3.78 8.76
CA GLY A 218 2.89 4.97 9.58
C GLY A 218 3.35 6.18 8.76
N LEU A 219 4.29 5.98 7.83
CA LEU A 219 4.75 7.03 6.91
C LEU A 219 3.62 7.51 5.97
N ALA A 220 2.78 6.61 5.48
CA ALA A 220 1.57 6.98 4.74
C ALA A 220 0.62 7.83 5.61
N GLY A 221 0.50 7.52 6.91
CA GLY A 221 -0.24 8.32 7.88
C GLY A 221 0.35 9.71 8.10
N VAL A 222 1.68 9.86 8.12
CA VAL A 222 2.36 11.18 8.18
C VAL A 222 1.95 12.02 6.98
N ILE A 223 2.04 11.44 5.77
CA ILE A 223 1.67 12.14 4.52
C ILE A 223 0.18 12.51 4.57
N LEU A 224 -0.69 11.61 5.03
CA LEU A 224 -2.12 11.85 5.21
C LEU A 224 -2.37 13.08 6.10
N ALA A 225 -1.79 13.11 7.30
CA ALA A 225 -1.96 14.23 8.24
C ALA A 225 -1.45 15.55 7.67
N SER A 226 -0.27 15.52 7.06
CA SER A 226 0.36 16.67 6.44
C SER A 226 -0.44 17.20 5.25
N GLN A 227 -0.94 16.32 4.39
CA GLN A 227 -1.69 16.68 3.18
C GLN A 227 -3.06 17.29 3.50
N PHE A 228 -3.79 16.72 4.45
CA PHE A 228 -5.12 17.19 4.83
C PHE A 228 -5.12 18.25 5.95
N GLY A 229 -3.94 18.57 6.49
CA GLY A 229 -3.82 19.53 7.59
C GLY A 229 -4.38 19.02 8.91
N ALA A 230 -4.69 17.73 9.00
CA ALA A 230 -5.23 17.11 10.21
C ALA A 230 -4.96 15.61 10.28
N GLY A 231 -4.68 15.11 11.47
CA GLY A 231 -4.67 13.69 11.78
C GLY A 231 -6.09 13.13 11.73
N GLN A 232 -6.27 12.07 10.95
CA GLN A 232 -7.57 11.48 10.60
C GLN A 232 -7.73 10.10 11.25
N PRO A 233 -8.44 9.97 12.40
CA PRO A 233 -8.48 8.70 13.15
C PRO A 233 -9.33 7.59 12.47
N ILE A 234 -10.24 7.95 11.56
CA ILE A 234 -11.13 7.02 10.85
C ILE A 234 -10.75 6.83 9.38
N GLU A 235 -9.75 7.58 8.89
CA GLU A 235 -9.23 7.37 7.53
C GLU A 235 -8.41 6.07 7.48
N GLY A 236 -8.24 5.51 6.31
CA GLY A 236 -7.49 4.26 6.15
C GLY A 236 -8.37 3.00 6.13
N VAL A 237 -9.67 3.10 6.43
CA VAL A 237 -10.60 1.97 6.30
C VAL A 237 -10.68 1.53 4.84
N GLY A 238 -10.36 0.23 4.61
CA GLY A 238 -10.33 -0.35 3.26
C GLY A 238 -8.98 -0.16 2.53
N TRP A 239 -8.01 0.54 3.11
CA TRP A 239 -6.67 0.66 2.50
C TRP A 239 -5.97 -0.69 2.41
N GLU A 240 -6.21 -1.59 3.36
CA GLU A 240 -5.73 -2.96 3.33
C GLU A 240 -6.24 -3.70 2.08
N LEU A 241 -7.51 -3.54 1.75
CA LEU A 241 -8.11 -4.16 0.56
C LEU A 241 -7.55 -3.55 -0.73
N PHE A 242 -7.36 -2.22 -0.76
CA PHE A 242 -6.71 -1.55 -1.88
C PHE A 242 -5.28 -2.05 -2.08
N ALA A 243 -4.50 -2.15 -1.00
CA ALA A 243 -3.12 -2.61 -1.05
C ALA A 243 -3.02 -4.05 -1.54
N ILE A 244 -3.87 -4.96 -1.02
CA ILE A 244 -3.95 -6.34 -1.51
C ILE A 244 -4.29 -6.36 -3.00
N ALA A 245 -5.31 -5.59 -3.42
CA ALA A 245 -5.70 -5.51 -4.83
C ALA A 245 -4.56 -5.04 -5.73
N ALA A 246 -3.87 -3.96 -5.34
CA ALA A 246 -2.76 -3.41 -6.10
C ALA A 246 -1.60 -4.41 -6.27
N VAL A 247 -1.27 -5.12 -5.19
CA VAL A 247 -0.21 -6.14 -5.15
C VAL A 247 -0.59 -7.34 -6.03
N VAL A 248 -1.85 -7.80 -5.94
CA VAL A 248 -2.38 -8.94 -6.70
C VAL A 248 -2.50 -8.61 -8.18
N VAL A 249 -3.04 -7.43 -8.52
CA VAL A 249 -3.08 -6.91 -9.91
C VAL A 249 -1.67 -6.77 -10.47
N GLY A 250 -0.70 -6.37 -9.63
CA GLY A 250 0.72 -6.33 -9.94
C GLY A 250 1.34 -7.71 -10.19
N GLY A 251 0.59 -8.82 -10.03
CA GLY A 251 1.02 -10.19 -10.33
C GLY A 251 1.78 -10.89 -9.19
N THR A 252 1.76 -10.35 -7.98
CA THR A 252 2.25 -11.05 -6.78
C THR A 252 1.24 -12.12 -6.37
N LEU A 253 1.69 -13.34 -6.15
CA LEU A 253 0.83 -14.46 -5.76
C LEU A 253 0.45 -14.36 -4.28
N LEU A 254 -0.85 -14.53 -3.97
CA LEU A 254 -1.35 -14.56 -2.59
C LEU A 254 -0.80 -15.75 -1.79
N THR A 255 -0.36 -16.81 -2.45
CA THR A 255 0.30 -17.96 -1.82
C THR A 255 1.73 -17.65 -1.36
N GLY A 256 2.31 -16.53 -1.77
CA GLY A 256 3.70 -16.18 -1.52
C GLY A 256 4.69 -16.78 -2.52
N GLY A 257 5.97 -16.54 -2.29
CA GLY A 257 7.10 -17.08 -3.07
C GLY A 257 7.40 -16.34 -4.36
N GLU A 258 6.46 -15.60 -4.91
CA GLU A 258 6.64 -14.81 -6.14
C GLU A 258 6.05 -13.42 -5.99
N GLY A 259 6.71 -12.42 -6.58
CA GLY A 259 6.20 -11.06 -6.59
C GLY A 259 7.20 -10.05 -7.17
N SER A 260 6.74 -8.83 -7.37
CA SER A 260 7.57 -7.76 -7.94
C SER A 260 7.14 -6.38 -7.40
N VAL A 261 8.11 -5.65 -6.89
CA VAL A 261 7.94 -4.27 -6.42
C VAL A 261 7.50 -3.35 -7.57
N GLY A 262 8.14 -3.47 -8.74
CA GLY A 262 7.84 -2.59 -9.88
C GLY A 262 6.41 -2.78 -10.43
N THR A 263 5.95 -4.03 -10.56
CA THR A 263 4.59 -4.29 -11.05
C THR A 263 3.54 -3.99 -9.98
N THR A 264 3.86 -4.06 -8.69
CA THR A 264 3.00 -3.55 -7.60
C THR A 264 2.77 -2.05 -7.75
N LEU A 265 3.81 -1.25 -8.08
CA LEU A 265 3.63 0.18 -8.35
C LEU A 265 2.68 0.42 -9.54
N ALA A 266 2.84 -0.35 -10.62
CA ALA A 266 1.94 -0.27 -11.76
C ALA A 266 0.48 -0.63 -11.35
N GLY A 267 0.29 -1.60 -10.46
CA GLY A 267 -1.02 -1.95 -9.89
C GLY A 267 -1.63 -0.81 -9.08
N VAL A 268 -0.85 -0.14 -8.23
CA VAL A 268 -1.29 1.05 -7.46
C VAL A 268 -1.71 2.16 -8.41
N LEU A 269 -0.89 2.47 -9.41
CA LEU A 269 -1.19 3.54 -10.37
C LEU A 269 -2.40 3.20 -11.22
N LEU A 270 -2.57 1.95 -11.63
CA LEU A 270 -3.74 1.49 -12.37
C LEU A 270 -5.02 1.70 -11.56
N LEU A 271 -5.04 1.24 -10.30
CA LEU A 271 -6.21 1.42 -9.42
C LEU A 271 -6.48 2.91 -9.16
N GLY A 272 -5.45 3.68 -8.87
CA GLY A 272 -5.57 5.12 -8.64
C GLY A 272 -6.11 5.87 -9.86
N LEU A 273 -5.65 5.50 -11.07
CA LEU A 273 -6.17 6.08 -12.31
C LEU A 273 -7.60 5.66 -12.64
N ILE A 274 -8.03 4.44 -12.28
CA ILE A 274 -9.44 4.04 -12.40
C ILE A 274 -10.31 5.00 -11.59
N PHE A 275 -9.92 5.33 -10.36
CA PHE A 275 -10.68 6.30 -9.54
C PHE A 275 -10.61 7.72 -10.08
N ASN A 276 -9.47 8.12 -10.64
CA ASN A 276 -9.33 9.40 -11.30
C ASN A 276 -10.26 9.50 -12.51
N VAL A 277 -10.35 8.48 -13.36
CA VAL A 277 -11.30 8.39 -14.47
C VAL A 277 -12.76 8.47 -13.98
N LEU A 278 -13.12 7.74 -12.92
CA LEU A 278 -14.47 7.81 -12.34
C LEU A 278 -14.81 9.22 -11.82
N ASN A 279 -13.83 9.96 -11.30
CA ASN A 279 -14.02 11.35 -10.89
C ASN A 279 -14.24 12.27 -12.10
N PHE A 280 -13.54 12.05 -13.21
CA PHE A 280 -13.78 12.78 -14.46
C PHE A 280 -15.19 12.51 -15.03
N GLU A 281 -15.64 11.25 -15.08
CA GLU A 281 -16.99 10.90 -15.51
C GLU A 281 -18.06 11.52 -14.62
N ASN A 282 -17.85 11.51 -13.30
CA ASN A 282 -18.74 12.16 -12.35
C ASN A 282 -18.82 13.68 -12.58
N GLY A 283 -17.69 14.31 -12.91
CA GLY A 283 -17.62 15.75 -13.26
C GLY A 283 -18.33 16.14 -14.55
N GLN A 284 -18.49 15.21 -15.49
CA GLN A 284 -19.20 15.45 -16.75
C GLN A 284 -20.73 15.37 -16.62
N GLY A 285 -21.26 14.95 -15.49
CA GLY A 285 -22.70 14.94 -15.21
C GLY A 285 -23.49 13.81 -15.88
N TRP A 286 -22.83 12.91 -16.66
CA TRP A 286 -23.48 11.77 -17.29
C TRP A 286 -23.85 10.67 -16.29
N ILE A 287 -23.01 10.52 -15.25
CA ILE A 287 -23.18 9.53 -14.20
C ILE A 287 -22.92 10.25 -12.87
N SER A 288 -23.93 10.33 -12.02
CA SER A 288 -23.79 10.86 -10.65
C SER A 288 -23.38 9.70 -9.72
N LEU A 289 -22.08 9.49 -9.57
CA LEU A 289 -21.52 8.48 -8.65
C LEU A 289 -21.21 9.10 -7.29
N SER A 290 -22.06 8.85 -6.31
CA SER A 290 -21.71 9.18 -4.92
C SER A 290 -20.45 8.42 -4.46
N ALA A 291 -19.79 8.88 -3.39
CA ALA A 291 -18.66 8.18 -2.78
C ALA A 291 -19.00 6.72 -2.41
N TYR A 292 -20.26 6.46 -2.06
CA TYR A 292 -20.75 5.10 -1.76
C TYR A 292 -20.74 4.20 -3.01
N TRP A 293 -21.21 4.70 -4.16
CA TRP A 293 -21.14 3.96 -5.42
C TRP A 293 -19.71 3.70 -5.88
N GLN A 294 -18.81 4.65 -5.68
CA GLN A 294 -17.38 4.42 -5.93
C GLN A 294 -16.83 3.27 -5.08
N SER A 295 -17.25 3.16 -3.82
CA SER A 295 -16.87 2.04 -2.94
C SER A 295 -17.42 0.69 -3.42
N VAL A 296 -18.66 0.65 -3.93
CA VAL A 296 -19.25 -0.55 -4.55
C VAL A 296 -18.44 -0.98 -5.77
N ILE A 297 -18.10 -0.04 -6.66
CA ILE A 297 -17.30 -0.31 -7.85
C ILE A 297 -15.91 -0.85 -7.47
N ARG A 298 -15.28 -0.27 -6.44
CA ARG A 298 -14.00 -0.78 -5.89
C ARG A 298 -14.11 -2.24 -5.45
N GLY A 299 -15.14 -2.56 -4.68
CA GLY A 299 -15.37 -3.93 -4.18
C GLY A 299 -15.61 -4.92 -5.32
N LEU A 300 -16.43 -4.56 -6.30
CA LEU A 300 -16.70 -5.40 -7.48
C LEU A 300 -15.45 -5.59 -8.34
N PHE A 301 -14.65 -4.53 -8.52
CA PHE A 301 -13.39 -4.63 -9.26
C PHE A 301 -12.42 -5.58 -8.56
N LEU A 302 -12.24 -5.43 -7.23
CA LEU A 302 -11.41 -6.32 -6.43
C LEU A 302 -11.85 -7.78 -6.56
N LEU A 303 -13.15 -8.04 -6.43
CA LEU A 303 -13.72 -9.39 -6.59
C LEU A 303 -13.40 -9.95 -7.98
N GLY A 304 -13.60 -9.15 -9.04
CA GLY A 304 -13.28 -9.54 -10.41
C GLY A 304 -11.81 -9.92 -10.59
N VAL A 305 -10.88 -9.13 -10.02
CA VAL A 305 -9.44 -9.38 -10.08
C VAL A 305 -9.07 -10.68 -9.37
N VAL A 306 -9.57 -10.89 -8.15
CA VAL A 306 -9.30 -12.11 -7.35
C VAL A 306 -9.83 -13.36 -8.06
N VAL A 307 -11.06 -13.30 -8.61
CA VAL A 307 -11.64 -14.41 -9.37
C VAL A 307 -10.83 -14.70 -10.64
N LEU A 308 -10.38 -13.67 -11.35
CA LEU A 308 -9.54 -13.82 -12.54
C LEU A 308 -8.21 -14.48 -12.19
N GLN A 309 -7.54 -14.00 -11.15
CA GLN A 309 -6.27 -14.57 -10.67
C GLN A 309 -6.42 -16.04 -10.24
N ALA A 310 -7.47 -16.37 -9.49
CA ALA A 310 -7.75 -17.74 -9.07
C ALA A 310 -7.97 -18.68 -10.27
N LYS A 311 -8.65 -18.21 -11.33
CA LYS A 311 -8.84 -18.98 -12.57
C LYS A 311 -7.54 -19.15 -13.36
N LEU A 312 -6.67 -18.13 -13.39
CA LEU A 312 -5.39 -18.22 -14.08
C LEU A 312 -4.41 -19.15 -13.36
N ALA A 313 -4.35 -19.11 -12.03
CA ALA A 313 -3.54 -20.02 -11.23
C ALA A 313 -3.93 -21.50 -11.45
N ARG A 314 -5.22 -21.84 -11.38
CA ARG A 314 -5.72 -23.21 -11.64
C ARG A 314 -5.39 -23.72 -13.05
N ARG A 315 -5.32 -22.84 -14.05
CA ARG A 315 -4.93 -23.24 -15.41
C ARG A 315 -3.44 -23.49 -15.56
N GLY A 316 -2.61 -22.88 -14.70
CA GLY A 316 -1.17 -23.15 -14.59
C GLY A 316 -0.93 -24.57 -14.08
N ASP A 317 -1.57 -24.94 -12.96
CA ASP A 317 -1.41 -26.26 -12.31
C ASP A 317 -1.91 -27.41 -13.17
N ALA A 318 -3.04 -27.24 -13.88
CA ALA A 318 -3.59 -28.27 -14.78
C ALA A 318 -2.74 -28.54 -16.04
N ARG A 319 -1.70 -27.74 -16.31
CA ARG A 319 -0.75 -27.93 -17.42
C ARG A 319 0.57 -28.55 -16.97
N THR A 320 0.78 -28.70 -15.70
CA THR A 320 1.99 -29.29 -15.11
C THR A 320 1.76 -30.68 -14.52
N ALA A 321 0.49 -31.11 -14.38
CA ALA A 321 0.05 -32.48 -14.10
C ALA A 321 -0.24 -33.22 -15.43
#